data_1911c5a3daa7498110387f06c57135b6
#
_entry.id   1911c5a3daa7498110387f06c57135b6
#
_cell.length_a   1.000
_cell.length_b   1.000
_cell.length_c   1.000
_cell.angle_alpha   90.00
_cell.angle_beta   90.00
_cell.angle_gamma   90.00
#
_symmetry.space_group_name_H-M   'P 1'
#
loop_
_entity.id
_entity.type
_entity.pdbx_description
1 polymer ?
#
loop_
_entity_poly.entity_id
_entity_poly.type
_entity_poly.pdbx_seq_one_letter_code
_entity_poly.pdbx_strand_id
1 'polypeptide(L)'
;MTERLSPRSFHDAEGVDDWRVLYGRAFAYFRTGSFSAGVALVQAIGDLANAANHHPDVTLTYPGVTVCLSTHDVGGLSVRDVELARQISSAAGRLGASADPTAVQQVNLTIDALVRADVMPFWRAVLGYRDEGDEDLIDPHGRGPSIWFQQMDDPRAQRNRLHLDIAVPHEQAQARVDAALAAGG
;
A
#
# COMPACT_ATOMS: atom_id res chain seq x y z
N MET A 1 -18.57 -14.81 -8.90
CA MET A 1 -17.49 -13.84 -9.21
C MET A 1 -17.23 -13.03 -7.95
N THR A 2 -16.00 -12.90 -7.52
CA THR A 2 -15.64 -12.06 -6.37
C THR A 2 -15.86 -10.60 -6.76
N GLU A 3 -16.62 -9.86 -5.96
CA GLU A 3 -16.92 -8.45 -6.19
C GLU A 3 -15.83 -7.56 -5.57
N ARG A 4 -15.47 -6.49 -6.28
CA ARG A 4 -14.53 -5.48 -5.78
C ARG A 4 -15.20 -4.59 -4.74
N LEU A 5 -14.58 -4.45 -3.57
CA LEU A 5 -15.03 -3.55 -2.52
C LEU A 5 -14.47 -2.13 -2.72
N SER A 6 -15.29 -1.12 -2.39
CA SER A 6 -14.79 0.23 -2.24
C SER A 6 -13.96 0.37 -0.96
N PRO A 7 -13.05 1.37 -0.86
CA PRO A 7 -12.34 1.66 0.39
C PRO A 7 -13.29 1.86 1.58
N ARG A 8 -14.40 2.53 1.34
CA ARG A 8 -15.44 2.75 2.37
C ARG A 8 -16.07 1.43 2.82
N SER A 9 -16.47 0.57 1.88
CA SER A 9 -17.07 -0.73 2.20
C SER A 9 -16.11 -1.64 2.99
N PHE A 10 -14.79 -1.52 2.74
CA PHE A 10 -13.79 -2.22 3.54
C PHE A 10 -13.74 -1.67 4.97
N HIS A 11 -13.70 -0.35 5.15
CA HIS A 11 -13.64 0.30 6.47
C HIS A 11 -14.94 0.15 7.27
N ASP A 12 -16.10 0.05 6.60
CA ASP A 12 -17.39 -0.17 7.25
C ASP A 12 -17.56 -1.64 7.73
N ALA A 13 -16.66 -2.53 7.34
CA ALA A 13 -16.67 -3.92 7.78
C ALA A 13 -16.18 -4.04 9.23
N GLU A 14 -16.88 -4.83 10.04
CA GLU A 14 -16.52 -5.07 11.44
C GLU A 14 -15.15 -5.77 11.55
N GLY A 15 -14.32 -5.36 12.52
CA GLY A 15 -13.06 -6.02 12.89
C GLY A 15 -11.88 -5.76 11.94
N VAL A 16 -11.90 -4.64 11.21
CA VAL A 16 -10.79 -4.17 10.37
C VAL A 16 -10.19 -2.86 10.86
N ASP A 17 -10.42 -2.47 12.11
CA ASP A 17 -9.98 -1.19 12.69
C ASP A 17 -8.46 -0.99 12.65
N ASP A 18 -7.70 -2.07 12.63
CA ASP A 18 -6.23 -2.07 12.52
C ASP A 18 -5.73 -1.69 11.12
N TRP A 19 -6.61 -1.65 10.13
CA TRP A 19 -6.26 -1.54 8.73
C TRP A 19 -6.61 -0.17 8.14
N ARG A 20 -5.81 0.26 7.15
CA ARG A 20 -6.09 1.47 6.36
C ARG A 20 -5.98 1.16 4.88
N VAL A 21 -6.92 1.69 4.10
CA VAL A 21 -6.89 1.54 2.64
C VAL A 21 -6.14 2.71 2.02
N LEU A 22 -5.03 2.40 1.36
CA LEU A 22 -4.18 3.35 0.64
C LEU A 22 -4.01 2.84 -0.80
N TYR A 23 -4.29 3.66 -1.79
CA TYR A 23 -4.25 3.30 -3.23
C TYR A 23 -4.95 1.97 -3.55
N GLY A 24 -6.12 1.72 -2.93
CA GLY A 24 -6.94 0.53 -3.21
C GLY A 24 -6.42 -0.79 -2.64
N ARG A 25 -5.41 -0.76 -1.75
CA ARG A 25 -4.89 -1.90 -1.00
C ARG A 25 -5.04 -1.66 0.49
N ALA A 26 -5.23 -2.70 1.30
CA ALA A 26 -5.38 -2.59 2.74
C ALA A 26 -4.05 -2.86 3.45
N PHE A 27 -3.63 -1.93 4.30
CA PHE A 27 -2.37 -1.98 5.05
C PHE A 27 -2.63 -2.02 6.54
N ALA A 28 -1.84 -2.83 7.24
CA ALA A 28 -1.72 -2.79 8.70
C ALA A 28 -0.25 -2.84 9.11
N TYR A 29 0.08 -2.18 10.22
CA TYR A 29 1.38 -2.29 10.85
C TYR A 29 1.20 -2.77 12.29
N PHE A 30 1.94 -3.83 12.66
CA PHE A 30 1.91 -4.44 13.98
C PHE A 30 3.27 -4.28 14.66
N ARG A 31 3.32 -3.59 15.80
CA ARG A 31 4.50 -3.50 16.67
C ARG A 31 4.69 -4.83 17.38
N THR A 32 5.83 -5.46 17.22
CA THR A 32 6.10 -6.79 17.76
C THR A 32 7.08 -6.79 18.95
N GLY A 33 7.72 -5.66 19.22
CA GLY A 33 8.66 -5.50 20.33
C GLY A 33 9.99 -6.24 20.18
N SER A 34 10.08 -7.25 19.30
CA SER A 34 11.32 -7.92 18.96
C SER A 34 11.23 -8.57 17.58
N PHE A 35 12.38 -8.80 16.95
CA PHE A 35 12.45 -9.47 15.65
C PHE A 35 11.89 -10.90 15.71
N SER A 36 12.17 -11.64 16.80
CA SER A 36 11.66 -13.00 16.98
C SER A 36 10.14 -13.05 17.11
N ALA A 37 9.52 -12.09 17.80
CA ALA A 37 8.05 -11.97 17.84
C ALA A 37 7.48 -11.62 16.46
N GLY A 38 8.19 -10.79 15.68
CA GLY A 38 7.85 -10.51 14.28
C GLY A 38 7.89 -11.77 13.41
N VAL A 39 8.91 -12.59 13.55
CA VAL A 39 8.99 -13.90 12.85
C VAL A 39 7.82 -14.79 13.19
N ALA A 40 7.44 -14.88 14.49
CA ALA A 40 6.29 -15.68 14.92
C ALA A 40 4.97 -15.17 14.30
N LEU A 41 4.80 -13.85 14.20
CA LEU A 41 3.63 -13.25 13.53
C LEU A 41 3.63 -13.55 12.04
N VAL A 42 4.78 -13.43 11.35
CA VAL A 42 4.89 -13.75 9.91
C VAL A 42 4.54 -15.21 9.66
N GLN A 43 4.99 -16.13 10.52
CA GLN A 43 4.63 -17.55 10.41
C GLN A 43 3.11 -17.74 10.54
N ALA A 44 2.48 -17.13 11.53
CA ALA A 44 1.03 -17.22 11.74
C ALA A 44 0.25 -16.64 10.53
N ILE A 45 0.73 -15.52 9.96
CA ILE A 45 0.15 -14.94 8.74
C ILE A 45 0.27 -15.93 7.58
N GLY A 46 1.42 -16.58 7.41
CA GLY A 46 1.64 -17.57 6.35
C GLY A 46 0.67 -18.75 6.46
N ASP A 47 0.44 -19.27 7.65
CA ASP A 47 -0.49 -20.38 7.89
C ASP A 47 -1.94 -19.96 7.54
N LEU A 48 -2.37 -18.76 7.94
CA LEU A 48 -3.69 -18.21 7.63
C LEU A 48 -3.85 -17.97 6.12
N ALA A 49 -2.83 -17.39 5.47
CA ALA A 49 -2.82 -17.12 4.04
C ALA A 49 -2.93 -18.40 3.21
N ASN A 50 -2.19 -19.45 3.59
CA ASN A 50 -2.25 -20.76 2.95
C ASN A 50 -3.64 -21.41 3.12
N ALA A 51 -4.22 -21.35 4.32
CA ALA A 51 -5.55 -21.88 4.59
C ALA A 51 -6.65 -21.15 3.78
N ALA A 52 -6.51 -19.82 3.61
CA ALA A 52 -7.45 -19.01 2.85
C ALA A 52 -7.19 -19.04 1.33
N ASN A 53 -6.07 -19.61 0.87
CA ASN A 53 -5.56 -19.48 -0.50
C ASN A 53 -5.59 -18.00 -0.97
N HIS A 54 -5.14 -17.10 -0.08
CA HIS A 54 -5.10 -15.66 -0.31
C HIS A 54 -3.89 -15.07 0.41
N HIS A 55 -2.90 -14.58 -0.35
CA HIS A 55 -1.57 -14.29 0.19
C HIS A 55 -1.32 -12.79 0.22
N PRO A 56 -1.00 -12.21 1.41
CA PRO A 56 -0.57 -10.83 1.54
C PRO A 56 0.89 -10.63 1.16
N ASP A 57 1.27 -9.39 0.86
CA ASP A 57 2.66 -8.97 0.94
C ASP A 57 2.99 -8.67 2.41
N VAL A 58 4.14 -9.17 2.90
CA VAL A 58 4.56 -8.99 4.29
C VAL A 58 5.98 -8.46 4.35
N THR A 59 6.18 -7.38 5.08
CA THR A 59 7.51 -6.82 5.36
C THR A 59 7.82 -6.92 6.85
N LEU A 60 8.84 -7.69 7.19
CA LEU A 60 9.36 -7.80 8.56
C LEU A 60 10.53 -6.85 8.75
N THR A 61 10.43 -6.01 9.77
CA THR A 61 11.52 -5.15 10.25
C THR A 61 11.75 -5.39 11.74
N TYR A 62 12.83 -4.84 12.32
CA TYR A 62 13.09 -5.02 13.74
C TYR A 62 11.93 -4.59 14.66
N PRO A 63 11.29 -3.41 14.44
CA PRO A 63 10.23 -2.95 15.34
C PRO A 63 8.86 -3.57 15.07
N GLY A 64 8.64 -4.22 13.91
CA GLY A 64 7.32 -4.74 13.59
C GLY A 64 7.15 -5.31 12.21
N VAL A 65 5.90 -5.65 11.91
CA VAL A 65 5.47 -6.29 10.66
C VAL A 65 4.46 -5.38 9.95
N THR A 66 4.74 -5.05 8.70
CA THR A 66 3.76 -4.42 7.80
C THR A 66 3.13 -5.50 6.93
N VAL A 67 1.82 -5.47 6.82
CA VAL A 67 1.04 -6.39 5.99
C VAL A 67 0.24 -5.59 4.97
N CYS A 68 0.23 -6.04 3.73
CA CYS A 68 -0.55 -5.46 2.65
C CYS A 68 -1.44 -6.53 2.01
N LEU A 69 -2.75 -6.28 1.94
CA LEU A 69 -3.75 -7.15 1.33
C LEU A 69 -4.30 -6.54 0.04
N SER A 70 -4.46 -7.37 -0.96
CA SER A 70 -5.21 -7.06 -2.19
C SER A 70 -5.61 -8.33 -2.89
N THR A 71 -6.75 -8.31 -3.59
CA THR A 71 -7.23 -9.43 -4.41
C THR A 71 -6.89 -9.15 -5.87
N HIS A 72 -5.92 -9.88 -6.43
CA HIS A 72 -5.44 -9.69 -7.80
C HIS A 72 -6.55 -9.86 -8.84
N ASP A 73 -7.44 -10.84 -8.67
CA ASP A 73 -8.50 -11.16 -9.63
C ASP A 73 -9.47 -9.99 -9.90
N VAL A 74 -9.57 -9.04 -8.95
CA VAL A 74 -10.44 -7.86 -9.06
C VAL A 74 -9.67 -6.54 -9.13
N GLY A 75 -8.34 -6.59 -9.10
CA GLY A 75 -7.47 -5.41 -9.11
C GLY A 75 -7.75 -4.47 -7.92
N GLY A 76 -7.95 -5.02 -6.73
CA GLY A 76 -8.29 -4.22 -5.54
C GLY A 76 -8.71 -5.07 -4.35
N LEU A 77 -9.60 -4.57 -3.52
CA LEU A 77 -10.08 -5.25 -2.32
C LEU A 77 -11.36 -6.07 -2.60
N SER A 78 -11.53 -7.15 -1.85
CA SER A 78 -12.71 -8.01 -1.86
C SER A 78 -13.07 -8.48 -0.45
N VAL A 79 -14.12 -9.25 -0.29
CA VAL A 79 -14.48 -9.88 0.99
C VAL A 79 -13.39 -10.78 1.53
N ARG A 80 -12.55 -11.38 0.66
CA ARG A 80 -11.41 -12.22 1.07
C ARG A 80 -10.38 -11.43 1.86
N ASP A 81 -10.15 -10.17 1.48
CA ASP A 81 -9.23 -9.28 2.19
C ASP A 81 -9.78 -8.92 3.57
N VAL A 82 -11.09 -8.68 3.70
CA VAL A 82 -11.75 -8.41 4.98
C VAL A 82 -11.64 -9.62 5.93
N GLU A 83 -11.90 -10.82 5.43
CA GLU A 83 -11.84 -12.06 6.22
C GLU A 83 -10.41 -12.34 6.70
N LEU A 84 -9.42 -12.21 5.81
CA LEU A 84 -8.03 -12.44 6.17
C LEU A 84 -7.49 -11.34 7.09
N ALA A 85 -7.89 -10.08 6.90
CA ALA A 85 -7.55 -8.96 7.77
C ALA A 85 -7.96 -9.21 9.23
N ARG A 86 -9.19 -9.66 9.44
CA ARG A 86 -9.71 -10.05 10.78
C ARG A 86 -8.89 -11.17 11.43
N GLN A 87 -8.58 -12.20 10.65
CA GLN A 87 -7.80 -13.34 11.14
C GLN A 87 -6.38 -12.93 11.53
N ILE A 88 -5.75 -12.08 10.73
CA ILE A 88 -4.40 -11.55 10.99
C ILE A 88 -4.42 -10.67 12.24
N SER A 89 -5.36 -9.74 12.38
CA SER A 89 -5.51 -8.90 13.58
C SER A 89 -5.70 -9.74 14.84
N SER A 90 -6.55 -10.76 14.77
CA SER A 90 -6.75 -11.70 15.87
C SER A 90 -5.47 -12.47 16.23
N ALA A 91 -4.71 -12.94 15.23
CA ALA A 91 -3.45 -13.64 15.46
C ALA A 91 -2.38 -12.71 16.06
N ALA A 92 -2.28 -11.47 15.58
CA ALA A 92 -1.38 -10.44 16.12
C ALA A 92 -1.68 -10.19 17.62
N GLY A 93 -2.96 -10.00 17.97
CA GLY A 93 -3.38 -9.82 19.37
C GLY A 93 -3.03 -11.01 20.27
N ARG A 94 -3.23 -12.25 19.80
CA ARG A 94 -2.84 -13.46 20.55
C ARG A 94 -1.33 -13.57 20.77
N LEU A 95 -0.53 -13.04 19.87
CA LEU A 95 0.94 -13.01 19.97
C LEU A 95 1.47 -11.78 20.71
N GLY A 96 0.59 -10.92 21.24
CA GLY A 96 0.96 -9.73 21.99
C GLY A 96 1.48 -8.59 21.11
N ALA A 97 1.29 -8.66 19.80
CA ALA A 97 1.57 -7.54 18.90
C ALA A 97 0.46 -6.50 18.94
N SER A 98 0.81 -5.21 18.90
CA SER A 98 -0.15 -4.12 18.90
C SER A 98 -0.21 -3.45 17.53
N ALA A 99 -1.42 -3.24 17.01
CA ALA A 99 -1.61 -2.50 15.77
C ALA A 99 -1.28 -1.01 15.95
N ASP A 100 -0.70 -0.42 14.93
CA ASP A 100 -0.52 1.02 14.80
C ASP A 100 -0.99 1.48 13.43
N PRO A 101 -2.28 1.76 13.26
CA PRO A 101 -2.85 2.19 11.98
C PRO A 101 -2.26 3.52 11.47
N THR A 102 -1.59 4.27 12.35
CA THR A 102 -1.00 5.58 12.01
C THR A 102 0.38 5.45 11.37
N ALA A 103 1.01 4.28 11.47
CA ALA A 103 2.36 4.04 10.97
C ALA A 103 2.41 3.69 9.47
N VAL A 104 1.26 3.51 8.82
CA VAL A 104 1.21 3.14 7.40
C VAL A 104 1.18 4.37 6.50
N GLN A 105 1.94 4.31 5.41
CA GLN A 105 1.89 5.29 4.32
C GLN A 105 2.29 4.63 3.01
N GLN A 106 1.86 5.20 1.89
CA GLN A 106 2.33 4.85 0.57
C GLN A 106 2.82 6.09 -0.16
N VAL A 107 3.92 5.94 -0.88
CA VAL A 107 4.49 6.99 -1.73
C VAL A 107 4.34 6.54 -3.17
N ASN A 108 3.80 7.40 -4.02
CA ASN A 108 3.76 7.24 -5.45
C ASN A 108 4.56 8.35 -6.11
N LEU A 109 5.33 8.04 -7.14
CA LEU A 109 6.02 9.02 -7.95
C LEU A 109 5.16 9.31 -9.18
N THR A 110 4.79 10.56 -9.40
CA THR A 110 4.03 10.95 -10.57
C THR A 110 4.92 11.69 -11.57
N ILE A 111 4.82 11.29 -12.85
CA ILE A 111 5.54 11.88 -13.95
C ILE A 111 4.56 12.45 -14.96
N ASP A 112 4.57 13.78 -15.11
CA ASP A 112 3.79 14.47 -16.14
C ASP A 112 4.38 14.18 -17.52
N ALA A 113 3.60 13.62 -18.43
CA ALA A 113 4.03 13.27 -19.78
C ALA A 113 3.02 13.75 -20.83
N LEU A 114 3.51 14.39 -21.89
CA LEU A 114 2.69 14.72 -23.07
C LEU A 114 2.36 13.47 -23.90
N VAL A 115 3.31 12.56 -24.01
CA VAL A 115 3.15 11.27 -24.68
C VAL A 115 3.77 10.21 -23.79
N ARG A 116 2.93 9.48 -23.06
CA ARG A 116 3.38 8.44 -22.12
C ARG A 116 4.23 7.36 -22.81
N ALA A 117 3.81 6.96 -24.00
CA ALA A 117 4.50 5.92 -24.78
C ALA A 117 5.98 6.25 -25.08
N ASP A 118 6.33 7.54 -25.10
CA ASP A 118 7.72 7.99 -25.34
C ASP A 118 8.57 7.96 -24.07
N VAL A 119 7.93 8.08 -22.89
CA VAL A 119 8.62 8.28 -21.60
C VAL A 119 8.71 6.98 -20.79
N MET A 120 7.63 6.19 -20.76
CA MET A 120 7.55 4.96 -19.98
C MET A 120 8.65 3.94 -20.28
N PRO A 121 9.03 3.68 -21.57
CA PRO A 121 10.07 2.70 -21.89
C PRO A 121 11.42 3.01 -21.24
N PHE A 122 11.79 4.29 -21.14
CA PHE A 122 13.01 4.72 -20.48
C PHE A 122 12.99 4.36 -18.99
N TRP A 123 11.92 4.75 -18.29
CA TRP A 123 11.80 4.49 -16.85
C TRP A 123 11.69 3.00 -16.52
N ARG A 124 10.97 2.24 -17.35
CA ARG A 124 10.91 0.78 -17.26
C ARG A 124 12.31 0.16 -17.33
N ALA A 125 13.11 0.57 -18.31
CA ALA A 125 14.46 0.03 -18.52
C ALA A 125 15.42 0.43 -17.40
N VAL A 126 15.40 1.69 -16.95
CA VAL A 126 16.29 2.21 -15.89
C VAL A 126 16.01 1.55 -14.55
N LEU A 127 14.74 1.36 -14.21
CA LEU A 127 14.34 0.84 -12.89
C LEU A 127 14.15 -0.67 -12.85
N GLY A 128 14.05 -1.33 -14.02
CA GLY A 128 13.68 -2.74 -14.09
C GLY A 128 12.25 -3.00 -13.65
N TYR A 129 11.38 -2.01 -13.79
CA TYR A 129 9.97 -2.09 -13.42
C TYR A 129 9.15 -2.78 -14.52
N ARG A 130 7.97 -3.24 -14.17
CA ARG A 130 6.98 -3.80 -15.11
C ARG A 130 5.77 -2.88 -15.25
N ASP A 131 5.08 -3.00 -16.37
CA ASP A 131 3.83 -2.30 -16.60
C ASP A 131 2.73 -2.81 -15.66
N GLU A 132 1.91 -1.88 -15.16
CA GLU A 132 0.64 -2.15 -14.49
C GLU A 132 -0.43 -1.30 -15.17
N GLY A 133 -1.25 -1.94 -16.00
CA GLY A 133 -2.13 -1.21 -16.93
C GLY A 133 -1.34 -0.37 -17.95
N ASP A 134 -1.93 0.74 -18.37
CA ASP A 134 -1.41 1.59 -19.44
C ASP A 134 -0.69 2.86 -18.93
N GLU A 135 -0.70 3.11 -17.63
CA GLU A 135 -0.29 4.37 -17.04
C GLU A 135 0.72 4.22 -15.91
N ASP A 136 0.93 2.99 -15.40
CA ASP A 136 1.73 2.76 -14.22
C ASP A 136 2.91 1.83 -14.49
N LEU A 137 4.01 2.09 -13.76
CA LEU A 137 5.12 1.16 -13.61
C LEU A 137 5.25 0.78 -12.14
N ILE A 138 5.41 -0.51 -11.87
CA ILE A 138 5.60 -1.02 -10.51
C ILE A 138 6.88 -1.85 -10.40
N ASP A 139 7.51 -1.76 -9.23
CA ASP A 139 8.60 -2.67 -8.86
C ASP A 139 8.05 -4.09 -8.74
N PRO A 140 8.53 -5.07 -9.54
CA PRO A 140 8.08 -6.46 -9.47
C PRO A 140 8.33 -7.12 -8.11
N HIS A 141 9.18 -6.52 -7.28
CA HIS A 141 9.52 -6.99 -5.95
C HIS A 141 8.93 -6.13 -4.81
N GLY A 142 8.14 -5.09 -5.13
CA GLY A 142 7.46 -4.24 -4.15
C GLY A 142 8.37 -3.44 -3.22
N ARG A 143 9.62 -3.13 -3.64
CA ARG A 143 10.63 -2.43 -2.82
C ARG A 143 10.65 -0.92 -3.05
N GLY A 144 10.29 -0.50 -4.26
CA GLY A 144 10.27 0.90 -4.67
C GLY A 144 8.85 1.46 -4.80
N PRO A 145 8.70 2.80 -4.89
CA PRO A 145 7.41 3.43 -5.13
C PRO A 145 6.88 3.08 -6.53
N SER A 146 5.57 2.95 -6.68
CA SER A 146 4.95 2.92 -7.99
C SER A 146 5.15 4.25 -8.71
N ILE A 147 5.16 4.22 -10.05
CA ILE A 147 5.24 5.42 -10.88
C ILE A 147 3.98 5.51 -11.70
N TRP A 148 3.25 6.61 -11.56
CA TRP A 148 2.12 6.96 -12.41
C TRP A 148 2.55 7.98 -13.46
N PHE A 149 2.19 7.75 -14.72
CA PHE A 149 2.45 8.68 -15.82
C PHE A 149 1.17 9.45 -16.12
N GLN A 150 1.10 10.67 -15.60
CA GLN A 150 -0.03 11.56 -15.80
C GLN A 150 0.00 12.14 -17.21
N GLN A 151 -1.05 11.88 -17.99
CA GLN A 151 -1.22 12.49 -19.31
C GLN A 151 -1.44 13.99 -19.17
N MET A 152 -0.65 14.77 -19.91
CA MET A 152 -0.79 16.23 -20.00
C MET A 152 -1.32 16.61 -21.37
N ASP A 153 -2.23 17.58 -21.41
CA ASP A 153 -2.77 18.12 -22.66
C ASP A 153 -1.83 19.15 -23.30
N ASP A 154 -1.19 19.99 -22.45
CA ASP A 154 -0.31 21.06 -22.88
C ASP A 154 1.08 20.98 -22.25
N PRO A 155 2.14 21.44 -22.99
CA PRO A 155 3.49 21.53 -22.44
C PRO A 155 3.55 22.52 -21.28
N ARG A 156 4.10 22.13 -20.13
CA ARG A 156 4.43 23.07 -19.06
C ARG A 156 5.70 23.84 -19.41
N ALA A 157 5.64 25.16 -19.28
CA ALA A 157 6.83 26.03 -19.44
C ALA A 157 7.86 25.85 -18.31
N GLN A 158 7.41 25.32 -17.14
CA GLN A 158 8.21 25.10 -15.95
C GLN A 158 8.85 23.71 -15.95
N ARG A 159 9.93 23.55 -15.14
CA ARG A 159 10.72 22.30 -15.10
C ARG A 159 10.10 21.18 -14.25
N ASN A 160 9.15 21.47 -13.36
CA ASN A 160 8.58 20.51 -12.40
C ASN A 160 7.62 19.55 -13.11
N ARG A 161 8.15 18.40 -13.53
CA ARG A 161 7.39 17.31 -14.16
C ARG A 161 7.30 16.06 -13.29
N LEU A 162 7.94 16.10 -12.12
CA LEU A 162 7.91 15.02 -11.14
C LEU A 162 7.31 15.56 -9.84
N HIS A 163 6.40 14.82 -9.26
CA HIS A 163 5.88 15.09 -7.92
C HIS A 163 5.65 13.79 -7.17
N LEU A 164 5.58 13.90 -5.86
CA LEU A 164 5.33 12.77 -4.97
C LEU A 164 3.91 12.88 -4.45
N ASP A 165 3.14 11.81 -4.61
CA ASP A 165 1.83 11.66 -4.01
C ASP A 165 1.98 10.81 -2.76
N ILE A 166 1.59 11.34 -1.61
CA ILE A 166 1.73 10.67 -0.32
C ILE A 166 0.34 10.29 0.19
N ALA A 167 0.02 9.01 0.15
CA ALA A 167 -1.18 8.50 0.79
C ALA A 167 -0.89 8.15 2.26
N VAL A 168 -1.65 8.73 3.16
CA VAL A 168 -1.62 8.48 4.60
C VAL A 168 -3.03 8.15 5.09
N PRO A 169 -3.20 7.57 6.29
CA PRO A 169 -4.51 7.45 6.92
C PRO A 169 -5.26 8.78 6.93
N HIS A 170 -6.57 8.74 6.66
CA HIS A 170 -7.38 9.95 6.50
C HIS A 170 -7.26 10.90 7.72
N GLU A 171 -7.25 10.33 8.91
CA GLU A 171 -7.12 11.04 10.19
C GLU A 171 -5.78 11.78 10.34
N GLN A 172 -4.78 11.46 9.52
CA GLN A 172 -3.44 12.10 9.55
C GLN A 172 -3.22 13.12 8.44
N ALA A 173 -4.09 13.17 7.44
CA ALA A 173 -3.86 13.97 6.23
C ALA A 173 -3.66 15.45 6.56
N GLN A 174 -4.55 16.05 7.39
CA GLN A 174 -4.45 17.47 7.73
C GLN A 174 -3.16 17.78 8.53
N ALA A 175 -2.83 16.96 9.52
CA ALA A 175 -1.61 17.16 10.30
C ALA A 175 -0.33 17.05 9.44
N ARG A 176 -0.34 16.19 8.43
CA ARG A 176 0.77 16.05 7.47
C ARG A 176 0.90 17.30 6.60
N VAL A 177 -0.21 17.86 6.11
CA VAL A 177 -0.23 19.12 5.33
C VAL A 177 0.28 20.29 6.19
N ASP A 178 -0.22 20.43 7.42
CA ASP A 178 0.19 21.50 8.33
C ASP A 178 1.70 21.43 8.63
N ALA A 179 2.23 20.22 8.84
CA ALA A 179 3.66 20.02 9.07
C ALA A 179 4.50 20.38 7.83
N ALA A 180 4.04 20.05 6.62
CA ALA A 180 4.73 20.39 5.38
C ALA A 180 4.77 21.91 5.17
N LEU A 181 3.64 22.60 5.37
CA LEU A 181 3.56 24.07 5.29
C LEU A 181 4.45 24.75 6.34
N ALA A 182 4.47 24.26 7.58
CA ALA A 182 5.35 24.78 8.63
C ALA A 182 6.84 24.59 8.31
N ALA A 183 7.18 23.57 7.52
CA ALA A 183 8.53 23.31 7.03
C ALA A 183 8.92 24.11 5.77
N GLY A 184 8.04 24.96 5.23
CA GLY A 184 8.29 25.82 4.08
C GLY A 184 7.84 25.23 2.73
N GLY A 185 6.91 24.28 2.76
CA GLY A 185 6.27 23.71 1.57
C GLY A 185 5.15 24.57 1.01
#